data_00c5bde5c420cf3d6d7e8a04c40532da
#
_entry.id   00c5bde5c420cf3d6d7e8a04c40532da
#
_cell.length_a   1.000
_cell.length_b   1.000
_cell.length_c   1.000
_cell.angle_alpha   90.00
_cell.angle_beta   90.00
_cell.angle_gamma   90.00
#
_symmetry.space_group_name_H-M   'P 1'
#
loop_
_entity.id
_entity.type
_entity.pdbx_description
1 polymer ?
#
loop_
_entity_poly.entity_id
_entity_poly.type
_entity_poly.pdbx_seq_one_letter_code
_entity_poly.pdbx_strand_id
1 'polypeptide(L)'
;MNNTSLLHHFVLSAASRFIRLQLVEYKYEFELAHHLPWQRDEDFLSLNPAGSVPVFQYNDKIILSGSRAISEWIEESRADARLLSGSVVQRAEIRRLTDWFEDKFYYEVGLPLLHERVIKRFDAGAGASSENIRT
;
A
#
# COMPACT_ATOMS: atom_id res chain seq x y z
N MET A 1 25.89 11.46 1.77
CA MET A 1 24.87 10.50 2.24
C MET A 1 23.67 10.68 1.35
N ASN A 2 23.32 9.68 0.57
CA ASN A 2 22.10 9.76 -0.25
C ASN A 2 20.90 9.72 0.70
N ASN A 3 20.24 10.85 0.82
CA ASN A 3 19.06 11.01 1.66
C ASN A 3 17.81 10.61 0.87
N THR A 4 17.88 9.48 0.16
CA THR A 4 16.83 9.03 -0.77
C THR A 4 15.78 8.25 0.01
N SER A 5 14.54 8.70 -0.06
CA SER A 5 13.42 7.95 0.49
C SER A 5 13.08 6.77 -0.42
N LEU A 6 12.63 5.66 0.15
CA LEU A 6 12.36 4.42 -0.57
C LEU A 6 10.97 3.90 -0.25
N LEU A 7 10.17 3.65 -1.28
CA LEU A 7 8.87 3.00 -1.13
C LEU A 7 8.95 1.55 -1.59
N HIS A 8 8.87 0.63 -0.65
CA HIS A 8 8.70 -0.79 -0.91
C HIS A 8 7.25 -1.05 -1.32
N HIS A 9 7.07 -1.59 -2.52
CA HIS A 9 5.74 -1.71 -3.10
C HIS A 9 5.58 -2.96 -3.97
N PHE A 10 4.33 -3.31 -4.24
CA PHE A 10 3.95 -4.21 -5.33
C PHE A 10 3.05 -3.46 -6.31
N VAL A 11 3.34 -3.57 -7.60
CA VAL A 11 2.68 -2.76 -8.64
C VAL A 11 1.16 -2.97 -8.69
N LEU A 12 0.68 -4.18 -8.39
CA LEU A 12 -0.75 -4.52 -8.37
C LEU A 12 -1.40 -4.37 -6.99
N SER A 13 -0.67 -3.94 -5.97
CA SER A 13 -1.24 -3.65 -4.66
C SER A 13 -1.97 -2.30 -4.69
N ALA A 14 -3.28 -2.32 -4.38
CA ALA A 14 -4.08 -1.11 -4.26
C ALA A 14 -3.56 -0.18 -3.16
N ALA A 15 -3.18 -0.73 -2.01
CA ALA A 15 -2.58 0.01 -0.90
C ALA A 15 -1.25 0.68 -1.29
N SER A 16 -0.37 -0.04 -2.02
CA SER A 16 0.88 0.55 -2.53
C SER A 16 0.61 1.66 -3.54
N ARG A 17 -0.39 1.48 -4.42
CA ARG A 17 -0.79 2.49 -5.39
C ARG A 17 -1.33 3.75 -4.72
N PHE A 18 -2.13 3.60 -3.68
CA PHE A 18 -2.64 4.72 -2.89
C PHE A 18 -1.49 5.58 -2.34
N ILE A 19 -0.51 4.97 -1.69
CA ILE A 19 0.64 5.69 -1.14
C ILE A 19 1.51 6.32 -2.24
N ARG A 20 1.74 5.62 -3.36
CA ARG A 20 2.46 6.23 -4.50
C ARG A 20 1.79 7.51 -5.00
N LEU A 21 0.46 7.49 -5.14
CA LEU A 21 -0.30 8.66 -5.60
C LEU A 21 -0.23 9.80 -4.57
N GLN A 22 -0.34 9.49 -3.27
CA GLN A 22 -0.26 10.49 -2.22
C GLN A 22 1.14 11.12 -2.14
N LEU A 23 2.21 10.33 -2.22
CA LEU A 23 3.58 10.84 -2.24
C LEU A 23 3.84 11.75 -3.45
N VAL A 24 3.33 11.38 -4.63
CA VAL A 24 3.43 12.22 -5.84
C VAL A 24 2.63 13.51 -5.70
N GLU A 25 1.40 13.45 -5.17
CA GLU A 25 0.54 14.62 -4.94
C GLU A 25 1.22 15.66 -4.03
N TYR A 26 1.93 15.18 -3.00
CA TYR A 26 2.68 16.03 -2.08
C TYR A 26 4.13 16.29 -2.50
N LYS A 27 4.52 15.87 -3.70
CA LYS A 27 5.85 16.11 -4.30
C LYS A 27 7.01 15.59 -3.45
N TYR A 28 6.83 14.42 -2.82
CA TYR A 28 7.93 13.72 -2.19
C TYR A 28 8.87 13.15 -3.27
N GLU A 29 10.16 13.27 -3.04
CA GLU A 29 11.16 12.55 -3.82
C GLU A 29 11.40 11.17 -3.20
N PHE A 30 11.23 10.11 -3.99
CA PHE A 30 11.39 8.73 -3.54
C PHE A 30 11.72 7.78 -4.70
N GLU A 31 12.40 6.71 -4.37
CA GLU A 31 12.62 5.58 -5.27
C GLU A 31 11.65 4.43 -4.95
N LEU A 32 11.51 3.50 -5.89
CA LEU A 32 10.63 2.35 -5.76
C LEU A 32 11.45 1.06 -5.60
N ALA A 33 11.20 0.30 -4.54
CA ALA A 33 11.69 -1.06 -4.36
C ALA A 33 10.52 -2.04 -4.56
N HIS A 34 10.63 -2.86 -5.59
CA HIS A 34 9.57 -3.79 -5.96
C HIS A 34 9.67 -5.10 -5.18
N HIS A 35 8.57 -5.51 -4.56
CA HIS A 35 8.44 -6.78 -3.85
C HIS A 35 7.29 -7.61 -4.42
N LEU A 36 7.54 -8.92 -4.56
CA LEU A 36 6.52 -9.87 -4.99
C LEU A 36 5.91 -10.55 -3.75
N PRO A 37 4.58 -10.53 -3.56
CA PRO A 37 3.92 -11.02 -2.35
C PRO A 37 4.17 -12.50 -2.04
N TRP A 38 4.55 -13.29 -3.05
CA TRP A 38 4.85 -14.73 -2.92
C TRP A 38 6.33 -15.02 -2.70
N GLN A 39 7.20 -14.03 -2.75
CA GLN A 39 8.62 -14.18 -2.43
C GLN A 39 8.89 -13.82 -0.98
N ARG A 40 9.58 -14.71 -0.28
CA ARG A 40 10.04 -14.44 1.06
C ARG A 40 11.42 -13.80 0.99
N ASP A 41 11.46 -12.50 1.29
CA ASP A 41 12.68 -11.70 1.33
C ASP A 41 12.99 -11.39 2.80
N GLU A 42 14.10 -11.94 3.31
CA GLU A 42 14.48 -11.79 4.72
C GLU A 42 14.87 -10.36 5.07
N ASP A 43 15.51 -9.63 4.16
CA ASP A 43 15.85 -8.22 4.37
C ASP A 43 14.58 -7.38 4.46
N PHE A 44 13.60 -7.62 3.61
CA PHE A 44 12.31 -6.94 3.68
C PHE A 44 11.53 -7.32 4.95
N LEU A 45 11.56 -8.58 5.37
CA LEU A 45 10.91 -9.02 6.61
C LEU A 45 11.54 -8.40 7.86
N SER A 46 12.83 -8.03 7.81
CA SER A 46 13.48 -7.27 8.89
C SER A 46 12.92 -5.85 9.01
N LEU A 47 12.49 -5.23 7.91
CA LEU A 47 11.84 -3.92 7.89
C LEU A 47 10.37 -4.00 8.32
N ASN A 48 9.68 -5.03 7.86
CA ASN A 48 8.27 -5.26 8.18
C ASN A 48 8.00 -6.75 8.39
N PRO A 49 7.98 -7.24 9.64
CA PRO A 49 7.72 -8.65 9.94
C PRO A 49 6.39 -9.20 9.42
N ALA A 50 5.41 -8.33 9.16
CA ALA A 50 4.14 -8.72 8.53
C ALA A 50 4.29 -9.12 7.05
N GLY A 51 5.44 -8.78 6.41
CA GLY A 51 5.71 -9.10 5.01
C GLY A 51 4.79 -8.39 4.01
N SER A 52 4.03 -7.41 4.45
CA SER A 52 3.06 -6.69 3.61
C SER A 52 3.63 -5.38 3.06
N VAL A 53 3.16 -4.98 1.88
CA VAL A 53 3.45 -3.68 1.28
C VAL A 53 2.20 -2.79 1.35
N PRO A 54 2.37 -1.45 1.40
CA PRO A 54 3.59 -0.67 1.28
C PRO A 54 4.39 -0.56 2.59
N VAL A 55 5.71 -0.35 2.45
CA VAL A 55 6.59 0.14 3.52
C VAL A 55 7.33 1.36 2.99
N PHE A 56 7.35 2.44 3.73
CA PHE A 56 8.01 3.68 3.35
C PHE A 56 9.18 3.98 4.29
N GLN A 57 10.37 4.04 3.72
CA GLN A 57 11.58 4.49 4.40
C GLN A 57 11.82 5.95 4.04
N TYR A 58 11.72 6.83 5.01
CA TYR A 58 11.94 8.25 4.82
C TYR A 58 13.32 8.66 5.33
N ASN A 59 14.20 9.08 4.41
CA ASN A 59 15.54 9.60 4.71
C ASN A 59 16.38 8.66 5.60
N ASP A 60 16.32 7.36 5.41
CA ASP A 60 17.01 6.32 6.17
C ASP A 60 16.77 6.33 7.71
N LYS A 61 15.83 7.13 8.19
CA LYS A 61 15.58 7.33 9.62
C LYS A 61 14.23 6.83 10.09
N ILE A 62 13.23 6.90 9.22
CA ILE A 62 11.86 6.57 9.57
C ILE A 62 11.41 5.42 8.69
N ILE A 63 10.93 4.35 9.31
CA ILE A 63 10.36 3.21 8.62
C ILE A 63 8.89 3.12 9.03
N LEU A 64 7.99 3.23 8.06
CA LEU A 64 6.55 3.19 8.25
C LEU A 64 5.96 2.04 7.44
N SER A 65 5.17 1.18 8.07
CA SER A 65 4.53 0.03 7.44
C SER A 65 3.03 0.19 7.42
N GLY A 66 2.44 -0.14 6.27
CA GLY A 66 1.00 -0.07 6.04
C GLY A 66 0.51 1.28 5.54
N SER A 67 -0.40 1.23 4.57
CA SER A 67 -0.92 2.42 3.88
C SER A 67 -1.53 3.45 4.82
N ARG A 68 -2.31 3.00 5.80
CA ARG A 68 -2.96 3.90 6.76
C ARG A 68 -1.96 4.68 7.60
N ALA A 69 -0.97 4.02 8.17
CA ALA A 69 0.07 4.67 8.98
C ALA A 69 0.91 5.64 8.14
N ILE A 70 1.29 5.25 6.93
CA ILE A 70 2.04 6.10 6.01
C ILE A 70 1.22 7.32 5.62
N SER A 71 -0.06 7.13 5.27
CA SER A 71 -0.96 8.22 4.87
C SER A 71 -1.15 9.25 5.99
N GLU A 72 -1.44 8.80 7.21
CA GLU A 72 -1.59 9.71 8.37
C GLU A 72 -0.28 10.46 8.65
N TRP A 73 0.86 9.76 8.61
CA TRP A 73 2.15 10.43 8.80
C TRP A 73 2.42 11.52 7.76
N ILE A 74 2.09 11.26 6.48
CA ILE A 74 2.23 12.25 5.41
C ILE A 74 1.36 13.48 5.71
N GLU A 75 0.09 13.28 6.09
CA GLU A 75 -0.85 14.35 6.40
C GLU A 75 -0.43 15.18 7.62
N GLU A 76 0.08 14.52 8.66
CA GLU A 76 0.51 15.19 9.90
C GLU A 76 1.87 15.90 9.76
N SER A 77 2.75 15.40 8.89
CA SER A 77 4.10 15.97 8.71
C SER A 77 4.14 17.21 7.83
N ARG A 78 3.02 17.58 7.18
CA ARG A 78 2.97 18.69 6.21
C ARG A 78 2.01 19.79 6.63
N ALA A 79 2.49 21.03 6.56
CA ALA A 79 1.65 22.21 6.80
C ALA A 79 0.62 22.46 5.68
N ASP A 80 0.88 21.97 4.47
CA ASP A 80 0.02 22.11 3.28
C ASP A 80 -0.85 20.87 3.02
N ALA A 81 -0.96 19.98 4.00
CA ALA A 81 -1.78 18.78 3.90
C ALA A 81 -3.25 19.10 3.63
N ARG A 82 -3.86 18.40 2.65
CA ARG A 82 -5.21 18.72 2.17
C ARG A 82 -6.08 17.51 1.84
N LEU A 83 -5.52 16.33 1.75
CA LEU A 83 -6.31 15.13 1.42
C LEU A 83 -7.17 14.69 2.61
N LEU A 84 -6.70 14.92 3.83
CA LEU A 84 -7.44 14.70 5.07
C LEU A 84 -7.87 16.04 5.70
N SER A 85 -8.59 16.85 4.95
CA SER A 85 -8.98 18.21 5.33
C SER A 85 -10.44 18.34 5.80
N GLY A 86 -10.78 19.52 6.33
CA GLY A 86 -12.13 19.83 6.77
C GLY A 86 -12.35 19.65 8.27
N SER A 87 -13.62 19.62 8.67
CA SER A 87 -14.02 19.44 10.07
C SER A 87 -13.67 18.06 10.59
N VAL A 88 -13.74 17.85 11.91
CA VAL A 88 -13.51 16.54 12.55
C VAL A 88 -14.42 15.46 11.94
N VAL A 89 -15.69 15.79 11.67
CA VAL A 89 -16.67 14.87 11.09
C VAL A 89 -16.30 14.54 9.62
N GLN A 90 -15.89 15.53 8.84
CA GLN A 90 -15.46 15.31 7.45
C GLN A 90 -14.21 14.44 7.39
N ARG A 91 -13.22 14.67 8.25
CA ARG A 91 -12.02 13.82 8.32
C ARG A 91 -12.36 12.38 8.75
N ALA A 92 -13.29 12.21 9.68
CA ALA A 92 -13.77 10.88 10.06
C ALA A 92 -14.42 10.16 8.88
N GLU A 93 -15.23 10.87 8.08
CA GLU A 93 -15.90 10.29 6.89
C GLU A 93 -14.88 9.92 5.79
N ILE A 94 -13.85 10.74 5.57
CA ILE A 94 -12.76 10.41 4.64
C ILE A 94 -12.08 9.11 5.06
N ARG A 95 -11.74 8.96 6.36
CA ARG A 95 -11.13 7.72 6.88
C ARG A 95 -12.04 6.52 6.72
N ARG A 96 -13.33 6.67 7.03
CA ARG A 96 -14.31 5.60 6.86
C ARG A 96 -14.38 5.12 5.40
N LEU A 97 -14.39 6.04 4.44
CA LEU A 97 -14.39 5.67 3.02
C LEU A 97 -13.07 5.02 2.59
N THR A 98 -11.94 5.53 3.06
CA THR A 98 -10.63 4.92 2.80
C THR A 98 -10.59 3.48 3.33
N ASP A 99 -11.02 3.25 4.57
CA ASP A 99 -11.10 1.92 5.18
C ASP A 99 -12.02 0.99 4.40
N TRP A 100 -13.16 1.49 3.91
CA TRP A 100 -14.09 0.69 3.12
C TRP A 100 -13.44 0.17 1.84
N PHE A 101 -12.64 0.99 1.13
CA PHE A 101 -11.93 0.58 -0.07
C PHE A 101 -10.71 -0.28 0.22
N GLU A 102 -9.94 0.03 1.26
CA GLU A 102 -8.73 -0.71 1.60
C GLU A 102 -9.01 -2.06 2.28
N ASP A 103 -10.08 -2.17 3.05
CA ASP A 103 -10.43 -3.40 3.75
C ASP A 103 -11.57 -4.13 3.02
N LYS A 104 -12.80 -3.64 3.12
CA LYS A 104 -13.97 -4.37 2.62
C LYS A 104 -13.89 -4.67 1.12
N PHE A 105 -13.73 -3.65 0.30
CA PHE A 105 -13.66 -3.83 -1.14
C PHE A 105 -12.44 -4.65 -1.55
N TYR A 106 -11.30 -4.42 -0.91
CA TYR A 106 -10.09 -5.18 -1.20
C TYR A 106 -10.25 -6.66 -0.90
N TYR A 107 -10.77 -7.04 0.28
CA TYR A 107 -10.92 -8.45 0.65
C TYR A 107 -12.05 -9.16 -0.09
N GLU A 108 -13.14 -8.47 -0.41
CA GLU A 108 -14.27 -9.07 -1.11
C GLU A 108 -14.09 -9.13 -2.64
N VAL A 109 -13.35 -8.21 -3.23
CA VAL A 109 -13.22 -8.08 -4.70
C VAL A 109 -11.76 -8.09 -5.14
N GLY A 110 -10.94 -7.20 -4.59
CA GLY A 110 -9.57 -6.97 -5.07
C GLY A 110 -8.67 -8.18 -4.90
N LEU A 111 -8.62 -8.74 -3.70
CA LEU A 111 -7.76 -9.89 -3.38
C LEU A 111 -8.18 -11.18 -4.13
N PRO A 112 -9.46 -11.57 -4.19
CA PRO A 112 -9.88 -12.72 -5.00
C PRO A 112 -9.51 -12.56 -6.49
N LEU A 113 -9.73 -11.40 -7.08
CA LEU A 113 -9.34 -11.13 -8.47
C LEU A 113 -7.83 -11.21 -8.67
N LEU A 114 -7.05 -10.60 -7.79
CA LEU A 114 -5.60 -10.64 -7.85
C LEU A 114 -5.08 -12.07 -7.71
N HIS A 115 -5.60 -12.81 -6.74
CA HIS A 115 -5.24 -14.21 -6.51
C HIS A 115 -5.52 -15.07 -7.76
N GLU A 116 -6.74 -15.06 -8.28
CA GLU A 116 -7.15 -15.90 -9.40
C GLU A 116 -6.48 -15.49 -10.73
N ARG A 117 -6.29 -14.20 -10.96
CA ARG A 117 -5.77 -13.72 -12.24
C ARG A 117 -4.25 -13.66 -12.31
N VAL A 118 -3.58 -13.48 -11.18
CA VAL A 118 -2.14 -13.23 -11.13
C VAL A 118 -1.42 -14.26 -10.25
N ILE A 119 -1.66 -14.26 -8.93
CA ILE A 119 -0.84 -15.01 -7.96
C ILE A 119 -0.87 -16.51 -8.27
N LYS A 120 -2.04 -17.08 -8.50
CA LYS A 120 -2.23 -18.51 -8.79
C LYS A 120 -1.47 -18.98 -10.03
N ARG A 121 -1.22 -18.09 -11.00
CA ARG A 121 -0.44 -18.44 -12.21
C ARG A 121 1.05 -18.58 -11.91
N PHE A 122 1.55 -17.85 -10.92
CA PHE A 122 2.94 -17.94 -10.51
C PHE A 122 3.19 -19.08 -9.52
N ASP A 123 2.19 -19.41 -8.67
CA ASP A 123 2.32 -20.46 -7.66
C ASP A 123 2.22 -21.87 -8.23
N ALA A 124 1.39 -22.13 -9.23
CA ALA A 124 1.02 -23.50 -9.62
C ALA A 124 1.01 -23.77 -11.13
N GLY A 125 1.29 -22.81 -12.00
CA GLY A 125 1.06 -22.96 -13.43
C GLY A 125 -0.41 -23.25 -13.79
N ALA A 126 -1.34 -23.13 -12.83
CA ALA A 126 -2.75 -23.43 -12.99
C ALA A 126 -3.53 -22.24 -13.56
N GLY A 127 -4.46 -22.49 -14.47
CA GLY A 127 -5.36 -21.49 -15.00
C GLY A 127 -6.28 -20.90 -13.92
N ALA A 128 -6.74 -19.65 -14.12
CA ALA A 128 -7.67 -18.99 -13.21
C ALA A 128 -8.99 -19.78 -13.11
N SER A 129 -9.48 -20.00 -11.87
CA SER A 129 -10.81 -20.56 -11.64
C SER A 129 -11.87 -19.47 -11.76
N SER A 130 -12.86 -19.67 -12.62
CA SER A 130 -13.99 -18.73 -12.77
C SER A 130 -14.99 -18.82 -11.62
N GLU A 131 -14.90 -19.84 -10.78
CA GLU A 131 -15.83 -20.10 -9.68
C GLU A 131 -15.59 -19.12 -8.51
N ASN A 132 -14.31 -18.84 -8.19
CA ASN A 132 -13.93 -17.90 -7.14
C ASN A 132 -14.08 -16.40 -7.53
N ILE A 133 -14.42 -16.12 -8.80
CA ILE A 133 -14.62 -14.75 -9.29
C ILE A 133 -16.10 -14.36 -9.29
N ARG A 134 -17.01 -15.33 -9.14
CA ARG A 134 -18.47 -15.14 -9.24
C ARG A 134 -19.19 -14.96 -7.90
N THR A 135 -18.47 -14.95 -6.80
CA THR A 135 -19.01 -14.63 -5.47
C THR A 135 -18.95 -13.15 -5.22
#